data_d1b86e6cf9f0572f8abb7613c2ed5741
#
_entry.id   d1b86e6cf9f0572f8abb7613c2ed5741
#
_cell.length_a   1.000
_cell.length_b   1.000
_cell.length_c   1.000
_cell.angle_alpha   90.00
_cell.angle_beta   90.00
_cell.angle_gamma   90.00
#
_symmetry.space_group_name_H-M   'P 1'
#
loop_
_entity.id
_entity.type
_entity.pdbx_description
1 polymer ?
#
loop_
_entity_poly.entity_id
_entity_poly.type
_entity_poly.pdbx_seq_one_letter_code
_entity_poly.pdbx_strand_id
1 'polypeptide(L)'
;MEKALELREKIVEIVKAKGPVLPVQVGKEVGMSILMASAHLAELTASKRVKISNVKVGGSPLYYFPGQEAMLQKFTASFNDKEKKAFDLLSQNKVLRDSEQEPVIRVVLRDLKDFALPLNVKYNNNQEIFWKWYLTTDQEAEKLIKTKLGIERPEEKIKKEEKILAND
;
A
#
# COMPACT_ATOMS: atom_id res chain seq x y z
N MET A 1 -20.42 25.34 -14.21
CA MET A 1 -20.43 24.39 -13.11
C MET A 1 -20.86 22.98 -13.54
N GLU A 2 -21.93 22.84 -14.26
CA GLU A 2 -22.42 21.54 -14.77
C GLU A 2 -21.40 20.85 -15.66
N LYS A 3 -20.75 21.58 -16.57
CA LYS A 3 -19.71 21.04 -17.47
C LYS A 3 -18.49 20.50 -16.72
N ALA A 4 -18.09 21.18 -15.63
CA ALA A 4 -16.96 20.72 -14.80
C ALA A 4 -17.31 19.44 -14.06
N LEU A 5 -18.53 19.32 -13.55
CA LEU A 5 -19.02 18.12 -12.86
C LEU A 5 -19.14 16.94 -13.82
N GLU A 6 -19.67 17.18 -15.04
CA GLU A 6 -19.76 16.16 -16.08
C GLU A 6 -18.39 15.67 -16.52
N LEU A 7 -17.43 16.58 -16.66
CA LEU A 7 -16.03 16.26 -16.99
C LEU A 7 -15.40 15.41 -15.90
N ARG A 8 -15.61 15.76 -14.64
CA ARG A 8 -15.06 15.01 -13.50
C ARG A 8 -15.66 13.60 -13.42
N GLU A 9 -16.97 13.45 -13.68
CA GLU A 9 -17.59 12.13 -13.76
C GLU A 9 -16.98 11.28 -14.89
N LYS A 10 -16.75 11.90 -16.04
CA LYS A 10 -16.10 11.26 -17.17
C LYS A 10 -14.68 10.81 -16.83
N ILE A 11 -13.92 11.64 -16.12
CA ILE A 11 -12.56 11.31 -15.67
C ILE A 11 -12.61 10.13 -14.70
N VAL A 12 -13.54 10.13 -13.74
CA VAL A 12 -13.70 9.01 -12.80
C VAL A 12 -13.97 7.70 -13.56
N GLU A 13 -14.84 7.73 -14.57
CA GLU A 13 -15.13 6.54 -15.39
C GLU A 13 -13.89 6.04 -16.15
N ILE A 14 -13.06 6.97 -16.64
CA ILE A 14 -11.80 6.62 -17.30
C ILE A 14 -10.85 5.92 -16.32
N VAL A 15 -10.71 6.46 -15.11
CA VAL A 15 -9.84 5.88 -14.07
C VAL A 15 -10.33 4.49 -13.68
N LYS A 16 -11.64 4.34 -13.48
CA LYS A 16 -12.25 3.02 -13.17
C LYS A 16 -11.95 1.98 -14.26
N ALA A 17 -12.08 2.38 -15.53
CA ALA A 17 -11.93 1.48 -16.65
C ALA A 17 -10.47 1.10 -16.92
N LYS A 18 -9.55 2.06 -16.80
CA LYS A 18 -8.14 1.88 -17.18
C LYS A 18 -7.23 1.45 -16.03
N GLY A 19 -7.63 1.74 -14.79
CA GLY A 19 -6.78 1.56 -13.63
C GLY A 19 -5.94 2.80 -13.36
N PRO A 20 -4.79 2.71 -12.69
CA PRO A 20 -3.96 3.89 -12.41
C PRO A 20 -3.53 4.61 -13.69
N VAL A 21 -3.74 5.91 -13.73
CA VAL A 21 -3.51 6.74 -14.92
C VAL A 21 -2.64 7.94 -14.59
N LEU A 22 -1.96 8.45 -15.63
CA LEU A 22 -1.23 9.71 -15.58
C LEU A 22 -2.11 10.85 -16.10
N PRO A 23 -1.89 12.10 -15.64
CA PRO A 23 -2.64 13.25 -16.16
C PRO A 23 -2.58 13.38 -17.69
N VAL A 24 -1.42 13.06 -18.30
CA VAL A 24 -1.26 13.11 -19.75
C VAL A 24 -2.22 12.17 -20.48
N GLN A 25 -2.47 10.99 -19.91
CA GLN A 25 -3.39 10.02 -20.48
C GLN A 25 -4.84 10.52 -20.42
N VAL A 26 -5.22 11.06 -19.28
CA VAL A 26 -6.56 11.65 -19.08
C VAL A 26 -6.76 12.83 -20.03
N GLY A 27 -5.75 13.71 -20.12
CA GLY A 27 -5.81 14.87 -21.00
C GLY A 27 -6.03 14.50 -22.46
N LYS A 28 -5.32 13.49 -22.94
CA LYS A 28 -5.48 12.98 -24.33
C LYS A 28 -6.87 12.43 -24.57
N GLU A 29 -7.41 11.68 -23.63
CA GLU A 29 -8.70 11.01 -23.79
C GLU A 29 -9.87 11.99 -23.73
N VAL A 30 -9.77 13.01 -22.89
CA VAL A 30 -10.84 14.00 -22.71
C VAL A 30 -10.65 15.23 -23.61
N GLY A 31 -9.45 15.40 -24.20
CA GLY A 31 -9.16 16.52 -25.08
C GLY A 31 -8.85 17.80 -24.31
N MET A 32 -8.09 17.72 -23.23
CA MET A 32 -7.66 18.86 -22.44
C MET A 32 -6.14 18.84 -22.20
N SER A 33 -5.59 19.97 -21.76
CA SER A 33 -4.17 20.06 -21.43
C SER A 33 -3.84 19.23 -20.18
N ILE A 34 -2.56 18.88 -20.04
CA ILE A 34 -2.06 18.18 -18.85
C ILE A 34 -2.36 18.98 -17.59
N LEU A 35 -2.20 20.31 -17.67
CA LEU A 35 -2.47 21.20 -16.54
C LEU A 35 -3.92 21.11 -16.08
N MET A 36 -4.87 21.15 -17.01
CA MET A 36 -6.29 21.06 -16.70
C MET A 36 -6.65 19.66 -16.18
N ALA A 37 -6.10 18.62 -16.78
CA ALA A 37 -6.31 17.24 -16.30
C ALA A 37 -5.80 17.09 -14.88
N SER A 38 -4.61 17.62 -14.59
CA SER A 38 -4.03 17.61 -13.22
C SER A 38 -4.91 18.33 -12.22
N ALA A 39 -5.48 19.47 -12.61
CA ALA A 39 -6.36 20.26 -11.75
C ALA A 39 -7.63 19.49 -11.40
N HIS A 40 -8.27 18.85 -12.37
CA HIS A 40 -9.46 18.03 -12.13
C HIS A 40 -9.14 16.81 -11.26
N LEU A 41 -8.01 16.15 -11.53
CA LEU A 41 -7.57 14.99 -10.73
C LEU A 41 -7.27 15.39 -9.29
N ALA A 42 -6.68 16.57 -9.08
CA ALA A 42 -6.42 17.10 -7.73
C ALA A 42 -7.72 17.34 -6.96
N GLU A 43 -8.73 17.89 -7.62
CA GLU A 43 -10.06 18.09 -7.01
C GLU A 43 -10.73 16.75 -6.67
N LEU A 44 -10.62 15.78 -7.56
CA LEU A 44 -11.15 14.44 -7.32
C LEU A 44 -10.43 13.72 -6.18
N THR A 45 -9.14 13.99 -6.01
CA THR A 45 -8.34 13.47 -4.88
C THR A 45 -8.79 14.12 -3.57
N ALA A 46 -8.99 15.43 -3.58
CA ALA A 46 -9.45 16.18 -2.41
C ALA A 46 -10.84 15.71 -1.96
N SER A 47 -11.72 15.39 -2.89
CA SER A 47 -13.05 14.87 -2.60
C SER A 47 -13.09 13.35 -2.36
N LYS A 48 -11.92 12.70 -2.36
CA LYS A 48 -11.76 11.25 -2.11
C LYS A 48 -12.43 10.35 -3.16
N ARG A 49 -12.69 10.88 -4.34
CA ARG A 49 -13.24 10.12 -5.46
C ARG A 49 -12.18 9.27 -6.15
N VAL A 50 -10.93 9.77 -6.17
CA VAL A 50 -9.75 9.03 -6.62
C VAL A 50 -8.66 9.16 -5.57
N LYS A 51 -7.65 8.32 -5.68
CA LYS A 51 -6.44 8.35 -4.84
C LYS A 51 -5.23 8.72 -5.68
N ILE A 52 -4.25 9.33 -5.04
CA ILE A 52 -2.97 9.68 -5.67
C ILE A 52 -1.88 8.75 -5.14
N SER A 53 -0.99 8.27 -6.02
CA SER A 53 0.11 7.40 -5.62
C SER A 53 1.31 8.21 -5.14
N ASN A 54 2.17 7.55 -4.35
CA ASN A 54 3.50 8.06 -4.02
C ASN A 54 4.51 7.67 -5.10
N VAL A 55 4.34 6.48 -5.69
CA VAL A 55 5.18 6.04 -6.82
C VAL A 55 4.93 6.95 -8.01
N LYS A 56 6.00 7.26 -8.75
CA LYS A 56 5.95 8.18 -9.88
C LYS A 56 6.39 7.51 -11.16
N VAL A 57 5.78 7.95 -12.27
CA VAL A 57 6.17 7.56 -13.62
C VAL A 57 6.52 8.83 -14.37
N GLY A 58 7.78 8.96 -14.82
CA GLY A 58 8.25 10.17 -15.49
C GLY A 58 8.10 11.44 -14.65
N GLY A 59 8.26 11.32 -13.33
CA GLY A 59 8.11 12.44 -12.40
C GLY A 59 6.68 12.79 -12.02
N SER A 60 5.68 12.09 -12.57
CA SER A 60 4.26 12.33 -12.26
C SER A 60 3.69 11.22 -11.39
N PRO A 61 2.87 11.55 -10.36
CA PRO A 61 2.14 10.54 -9.63
C PRO A 61 1.05 9.92 -10.50
N LEU A 62 0.58 8.76 -10.10
CA LEU A 62 -0.56 8.09 -10.71
C LEU A 62 -1.82 8.41 -9.92
N TYR A 63 -2.94 8.43 -10.60
CA TYR A 63 -4.25 8.60 -9.99
C TYR A 63 -5.05 7.33 -10.25
N TYR A 64 -5.67 6.79 -9.21
CA TYR A 64 -6.35 5.51 -9.30
C TYR A 64 -7.65 5.51 -8.49
N PHE A 65 -8.52 4.59 -8.81
CA PHE A 65 -9.81 4.44 -8.12
C PHE A 65 -9.64 3.54 -6.89
N PRO A 66 -10.34 3.82 -5.77
CA PRO A 66 -10.31 2.92 -4.61
C PRO A 66 -10.66 1.48 -5.01
N GLY A 67 -9.81 0.55 -4.63
CA GLY A 67 -9.88 -0.86 -5.03
C GLY A 67 -8.85 -1.26 -6.08
N GLN A 68 -8.18 -0.30 -6.71
CA GLN A 68 -7.15 -0.56 -7.71
C GLN A 68 -5.73 -0.60 -7.13
N GLU A 69 -5.60 -0.61 -5.82
CA GLU A 69 -4.30 -0.55 -5.13
C GLU A 69 -3.33 -1.65 -5.61
N ALA A 70 -3.84 -2.86 -5.83
CA ALA A 70 -3.02 -3.98 -6.30
C ALA A 70 -2.35 -3.70 -7.66
N MET A 71 -2.95 -2.87 -8.49
CA MET A 71 -2.42 -2.53 -9.80
C MET A 71 -1.17 -1.65 -9.76
N LEU A 72 -0.91 -0.99 -8.62
CA LEU A 72 0.27 -0.14 -8.46
C LEU A 72 1.59 -0.92 -8.59
N GLN A 73 1.58 -2.22 -8.35
CA GLN A 73 2.77 -3.07 -8.51
C GLN A 73 3.34 -3.03 -9.93
N LYS A 74 2.52 -2.72 -10.92
CA LYS A 74 2.94 -2.62 -12.32
C LYS A 74 3.81 -1.38 -12.60
N PHE A 75 3.86 -0.43 -11.65
CA PHE A 75 4.52 0.86 -11.84
C PHE A 75 5.77 1.02 -10.99
N THR A 76 6.48 -0.07 -10.72
CA THR A 76 7.68 -0.09 -9.88
C THR A 76 8.99 -0.06 -10.68
N ALA A 77 8.91 0.18 -11.99
CA ALA A 77 10.08 0.20 -12.87
C ALA A 77 11.10 1.29 -12.50
N SER A 78 10.63 2.37 -11.85
CA SER A 78 11.51 3.47 -11.42
C SER A 78 12.24 3.20 -10.11
N PHE A 79 11.98 2.08 -9.45
CA PHE A 79 12.62 1.73 -8.19
C PHE A 79 14.12 1.47 -8.41
N ASN A 80 14.94 2.05 -7.53
CA ASN A 80 16.36 1.71 -7.47
C ASN A 80 16.54 0.34 -6.77
N ASP A 81 17.77 -0.15 -6.71
CA ASP A 81 18.06 -1.48 -6.13
C ASP A 81 17.62 -1.60 -4.67
N LYS A 82 17.78 -0.53 -3.89
CA LYS A 82 17.42 -0.52 -2.47
C LYS A 82 15.90 -0.56 -2.27
N GLU A 83 15.18 0.23 -3.06
CA GLU A 83 13.71 0.24 -3.06
C GLU A 83 13.16 -1.11 -3.49
N LYS A 84 13.73 -1.69 -4.53
CA LYS A 84 13.35 -3.00 -5.03
C LYS A 84 13.58 -4.10 -3.99
N LYS A 85 14.72 -4.04 -3.29
CA LYS A 85 15.05 -4.99 -2.24
C LYS A 85 14.03 -4.92 -1.09
N ALA A 86 13.71 -3.72 -0.62
CA ALA A 86 12.74 -3.51 0.44
C ALA A 86 11.34 -3.96 0.02
N PHE A 87 10.94 -3.62 -1.21
CA PHE A 87 9.68 -4.03 -1.80
C PHE A 87 9.56 -5.56 -1.84
N ASP A 88 10.58 -6.25 -2.34
CA ASP A 88 10.59 -7.71 -2.44
C ASP A 88 10.56 -8.37 -1.06
N LEU A 89 11.35 -7.87 -0.10
CA LEU A 89 11.34 -8.37 1.27
C LEU A 89 9.95 -8.27 1.89
N LEU A 90 9.32 -7.12 1.75
CA LEU A 90 8.02 -6.88 2.35
C LEU A 90 6.93 -7.73 1.68
N SER A 91 6.92 -7.81 0.35
CA SER A 91 5.92 -8.59 -0.38
C SER A 91 6.02 -10.09 -0.08
N GLN A 92 7.23 -10.61 0.09
CA GLN A 92 7.47 -12.02 0.38
C GLN A 92 7.12 -12.38 1.82
N ASN A 93 7.46 -11.51 2.77
CA ASN A 93 7.25 -11.76 4.20
C ASN A 93 5.89 -11.26 4.70
N LYS A 94 5.24 -10.38 3.95
CA LYS A 94 3.95 -9.76 4.27
C LYS A 94 3.97 -8.83 5.47
N VAL A 95 4.86 -9.04 6.42
CA VAL A 95 5.10 -8.20 7.60
C VAL A 95 6.60 -8.21 7.88
N LEU A 96 7.17 -7.03 8.18
CA LEU A 96 8.56 -6.89 8.58
C LEU A 96 8.63 -6.13 9.91
N ARG A 97 9.44 -6.63 10.83
CA ARG A 97 9.72 -5.92 12.09
C ARG A 97 10.81 -4.88 11.83
N ASP A 98 10.50 -3.61 12.03
CA ASP A 98 11.43 -2.50 11.70
C ASP A 98 12.79 -2.66 12.36
N SER A 99 12.82 -3.00 13.66
CA SER A 99 14.06 -3.13 14.44
C SER A 99 14.99 -4.24 13.96
N GLU A 100 14.47 -5.22 13.22
CA GLU A 100 15.27 -6.34 12.70
C GLU A 100 15.85 -6.05 11.30
N GLN A 101 15.46 -4.94 10.70
CA GLN A 101 15.87 -4.62 9.34
C GLN A 101 17.20 -3.87 9.32
N GLU A 102 17.96 -4.03 8.24
CA GLU A 102 19.15 -3.23 7.98
C GLU A 102 18.78 -1.75 7.93
N PRO A 103 19.68 -0.84 8.38
CA PRO A 103 19.37 0.60 8.41
C PRO A 103 18.87 1.17 7.10
N VAL A 104 19.46 0.76 5.97
CA VAL A 104 19.05 1.24 4.64
C VAL A 104 17.62 0.77 4.30
N ILE A 105 17.26 -0.45 4.68
CA ILE A 105 15.92 -0.99 4.45
C ILE A 105 14.89 -0.25 5.30
N ARG A 106 15.24 0.06 6.54
CA ARG A 106 14.36 0.83 7.44
C ARG A 106 14.01 2.19 6.87
N VAL A 107 15.00 2.89 6.31
CA VAL A 107 14.80 4.19 5.66
C VAL A 107 13.90 4.05 4.43
N VAL A 108 14.21 3.08 3.59
CA VAL A 108 13.46 2.86 2.33
C VAL A 108 12.00 2.49 2.60
N LEU A 109 11.73 1.65 3.59
CA LEU A 109 10.35 1.28 3.95
C LEU A 109 9.50 2.51 4.27
N ARG A 110 10.09 3.53 4.86
CA ARG A 110 9.40 4.79 5.18
C ARG A 110 9.03 5.60 3.93
N ASP A 111 9.73 5.36 2.83
CA ASP A 111 9.48 6.03 1.56
C ASP A 111 8.53 5.25 0.64
N LEU A 112 8.36 3.94 0.88
CA LEU A 112 7.47 3.10 0.07
C LEU A 112 6.01 3.19 0.56
N LYS A 113 5.47 4.40 0.60
CA LYS A 113 4.18 4.69 1.23
C LYS A 113 2.98 3.99 0.62
N ASP A 114 3.04 3.66 -0.67
CA ASP A 114 1.96 2.94 -1.34
C ASP A 114 1.90 1.46 -0.95
N PHE A 115 3.03 0.89 -0.54
CA PHE A 115 3.19 -0.55 -0.36
C PHE A 115 3.49 -0.96 1.08
N ALA A 116 4.14 -0.09 1.85
CA ALA A 116 4.54 -0.35 3.23
C ALA A 116 3.69 0.49 4.18
N LEU A 117 2.82 -0.17 4.93
CA LEU A 117 1.94 0.48 5.89
C LEU A 117 2.49 0.27 7.30
N PRO A 118 2.78 1.35 8.05
CA PRO A 118 3.32 1.21 9.40
C PRO A 118 2.24 0.82 10.39
N LEU A 119 2.56 -0.13 11.26
CA LEU A 119 1.73 -0.54 12.37
C LEU A 119 2.51 -0.32 13.67
N ASN A 120 1.96 0.49 14.57
CA ASN A 120 2.54 0.72 15.88
C ASN A 120 2.04 -0.37 16.83
N VAL A 121 2.96 -1.17 17.34
CA VAL A 121 2.64 -2.31 18.22
C VAL A 121 3.22 -2.07 19.60
N LYS A 122 2.38 -2.17 20.63
CA LYS A 122 2.80 -2.12 22.03
C LYS A 122 3.02 -3.54 22.52
N TYR A 123 4.21 -3.80 23.02
CA TYR A 123 4.58 -5.11 23.54
C TYR A 123 5.61 -4.94 24.67
N ASN A 124 5.32 -5.51 25.85
CA ASN A 124 6.20 -5.42 27.04
C ASN A 124 6.66 -4.00 27.37
N ASN A 125 5.72 -3.05 27.37
CA ASN A 125 5.96 -1.61 27.64
C ASN A 125 6.82 -0.91 26.58
N ASN A 126 7.15 -1.57 25.48
CA ASN A 126 7.86 -1.00 24.36
C ASN A 126 6.89 -0.77 23.19
N GLN A 127 7.17 0.28 22.41
CA GLN A 127 6.49 0.49 21.14
C GLN A 127 7.43 0.11 20.02
N GLU A 128 6.93 -0.70 19.09
CA GLU A 128 7.68 -1.11 17.92
C GLU A 128 6.87 -0.83 16.65
N ILE A 129 7.59 -0.59 15.57
CA ILE A 129 6.99 -0.43 14.25
C ILE A 129 7.12 -1.76 13.51
N PHE A 130 5.99 -2.22 12.98
CA PHE A 130 5.94 -3.32 12.01
C PHE A 130 5.44 -2.75 10.70
N TRP A 131 6.01 -3.23 9.59
CA TRP A 131 5.58 -2.84 8.24
C TRP A 131 4.69 -3.92 7.69
N LYS A 132 3.50 -3.53 7.26
CA LYS A 132 2.55 -4.45 6.63
C LYS A 132 2.60 -4.24 5.12
N TRP A 133 2.71 -5.34 4.37
CA TRP A 133 2.47 -5.32 2.93
C TRP A 133 1.02 -4.88 2.69
N TYR A 134 0.83 -3.90 1.81
CA TYR A 134 -0.46 -3.21 1.65
C TYR A 134 -1.64 -4.13 1.29
N LEU A 135 -1.38 -5.28 0.69
CA LEU A 135 -2.41 -6.28 0.34
C LEU A 135 -2.63 -7.32 1.43
N THR A 136 -1.82 -7.34 2.47
CA THR A 136 -1.98 -8.25 3.61
C THR A 136 -3.18 -7.81 4.44
N THR A 137 -4.08 -8.73 4.77
CA THR A 137 -5.22 -8.40 5.62
C THR A 137 -4.77 -8.10 7.04
N ASP A 138 -5.55 -7.34 7.78
CA ASP A 138 -5.25 -7.01 9.17
C ASP A 138 -5.19 -8.27 10.04
N GLN A 139 -6.03 -9.25 9.78
CA GLN A 139 -6.04 -10.54 10.49
C GLN A 139 -4.75 -11.31 10.25
N GLU A 140 -4.32 -11.40 9.00
CA GLU A 140 -3.06 -12.06 8.63
C GLU A 140 -1.86 -11.35 9.24
N ALA A 141 -1.84 -10.01 9.18
CA ALA A 141 -0.79 -9.19 9.77
C ALA A 141 -0.69 -9.41 11.28
N GLU A 142 -1.81 -9.42 11.99
CA GLU A 142 -1.87 -9.66 13.43
C GLU A 142 -1.27 -11.04 13.79
N LYS A 143 -1.64 -12.05 13.04
CA LYS A 143 -1.13 -13.42 13.23
C LYS A 143 0.39 -13.47 13.04
N LEU A 144 0.90 -12.85 11.98
CA LEU A 144 2.33 -12.82 11.68
C LEU A 144 3.11 -12.04 12.72
N ILE A 145 2.57 -10.90 13.19
CA ILE A 145 3.20 -10.09 14.24
C ILE A 145 3.30 -10.88 15.55
N LYS A 146 2.23 -11.54 15.95
CA LYS A 146 2.20 -12.36 17.16
C LYS A 146 3.23 -13.49 17.08
N THR A 147 3.37 -14.12 15.92
CA THR A 147 4.38 -15.16 15.69
C THR A 147 5.79 -14.58 15.86
N LYS A 148 6.06 -13.42 15.29
CA LYS A 148 7.38 -12.76 15.40
C LYS A 148 7.71 -12.33 16.82
N LEU A 149 6.70 -11.98 17.60
CA LEU A 149 6.87 -11.59 19.01
C LEU A 149 6.88 -12.79 19.97
N GLY A 150 6.66 -14.00 19.45
CA GLY A 150 6.59 -15.19 20.28
C GLY A 150 5.32 -15.29 21.11
N ILE A 151 4.26 -14.59 20.72
CA ILE A 151 2.96 -14.62 21.39
C ILE A 151 2.12 -15.69 20.72
N GLU A 152 1.79 -16.75 21.46
CA GLU A 152 0.90 -17.80 20.97
C GLU A 152 -0.57 -17.41 21.23
N ARG A 153 -1.44 -17.77 20.27
CA ARG A 153 -2.88 -17.61 20.48
C ARG A 153 -3.35 -18.59 21.56
N PRO A 154 -4.32 -18.21 22.39
CA PRO A 154 -4.88 -19.13 23.39
C PRO A 154 -5.32 -20.47 22.79
N GLU A 155 -5.88 -20.44 21.59
CA GLU A 155 -6.33 -21.65 20.84
C GLU A 155 -5.15 -22.57 20.48
N GLU A 156 -4.01 -22.01 20.10
CA GLU A 156 -2.79 -22.76 19.77
C GLU A 156 -2.17 -23.38 21.03
N LYS A 157 -2.22 -22.68 22.15
CA LYS A 157 -1.79 -23.19 23.44
C LYS A 157 -2.63 -24.40 23.87
N ILE A 158 -3.94 -24.30 23.74
CA ILE A 158 -4.87 -25.39 24.07
C ILE A 158 -4.57 -26.63 23.20
N LYS A 159 -4.38 -26.43 21.89
CA LYS A 159 -4.02 -27.50 20.96
C LYS A 159 -2.69 -28.17 21.30
N LYS A 160 -1.68 -27.38 21.72
CA LYS A 160 -0.39 -27.92 22.14
C LYS A 160 -0.50 -28.71 23.43
N GLU A 161 -1.24 -28.22 24.40
CA GLU A 161 -1.51 -28.94 25.67
C GLU A 161 -2.26 -30.24 25.43
N GLU A 162 -3.26 -30.24 24.58
CA GLU A 162 -4.00 -31.46 24.19
C GLU A 162 -3.08 -32.46 23.51
N LYS A 163 -2.16 -32.01 22.65
CA LYS A 163 -1.19 -32.87 21.96
C LYS A 163 -0.19 -33.48 22.92
N ILE A 164 0.25 -32.76 23.92
CA ILE A 164 1.18 -33.22 24.96
C ILE A 164 0.47 -34.29 25.81
N LEU A 165 -0.75 -34.01 26.22
CA LEU A 165 -1.57 -34.97 27.00
C LEU A 165 -1.89 -36.25 26.22
N ALA A 166 -2.10 -36.16 24.91
CA ALA A 166 -2.40 -37.30 24.05
C ALA A 166 -1.19 -38.23 23.83
N ASN A 167 0.04 -37.73 24.03
CA ASN A 167 1.28 -38.49 23.84
C ASN A 167 1.79 -39.14 25.15
N ASP A 168 1.13 -38.88 26.28
CA ASP A 168 1.40 -39.51 27.57
C ASP A 168 0.47 -40.71 27.78
#